data_4e8c1c95e462bd714d6d101df841d771
#
_entry.id   4e8c1c95e462bd714d6d101df841d771
#
_cell.length_a   1.000
_cell.length_b   1.000
_cell.length_c   1.000
_cell.angle_alpha   90.00
_cell.angle_beta   90.00
_cell.angle_gamma   90.00
#
_symmetry.space_group_name_H-M   'P 1'
#
loop_
_entity.id
_entity.type
_entity.pdbx_description
1 polymer ?
#
loop_
_entity_poly.entity_id
_entity_poly.type
_entity_poly.pdbx_seq_one_letter_code
_entity_poly.pdbx_strand_id
1 'polypeptide(L)'
;MKQKLILLTALTTISITCAAQVKVNIKVNQSIGSLAKLSLYEGKSQVEIDSCKPTPEGIYIFTIPATSPKGIYKVTIGKGASFDFIVAADSTISFETFSFAIDDSLKVNQSTDNEIFINFRKLRREAEQKMWLLESLRKYYTEPSMFSQMLMDEYQSTGINLYIQGSNLASRATSSMVSTAIRLELIPQVFIQGDECSQKKALSDVWWDGIDLTNGDVRFLPNLSARLWDYLENLLCEGKYTKEEQDSVLSAYIHKLFNLPMHPDVRTMLLNSLCNGFAESDYYNVIFTLQQLSVTSPCPVFNDPELKARLNLESELLPGKKAFDFTFTPLEQKKSLKLSRNTSKFTLILFWSVWCPHCIESLPLIYEIYRQFNEKGFDVIAVCIDDEEDAYRNLVRQNGLDWKNIRIPYDTNNKVILKYNVDETPKMFLIDSMLNIVSRPSTPSHVNVFLQKNLNLETNKTEN
;
A
#
# COMPACT_ATOMS: atom_id res chain seq x y z
N MET A 1 -45.49 23.43 70.14
CA MET A 1 -44.24 22.78 69.68
C MET A 1 -43.96 23.29 68.24
N LYS A 2 -42.94 24.15 68.12
CA LYS A 2 -42.52 24.73 66.82
C LYS A 2 -41.30 23.93 66.31
N GLN A 3 -41.48 23.18 65.23
CA GLN A 3 -40.37 22.53 64.54
C GLN A 3 -39.63 23.58 63.70
N LYS A 4 -38.34 23.76 63.98
CA LYS A 4 -37.44 24.56 63.16
C LYS A 4 -36.91 23.68 62.01
N LEU A 5 -37.24 24.10 60.77
CA LEU A 5 -36.69 23.54 59.54
C LEU A 5 -35.30 24.12 59.31
N ILE A 6 -34.27 23.30 59.44
CA ILE A 6 -32.88 23.67 59.10
C ILE A 6 -32.70 23.42 57.62
N LEU A 7 -32.54 24.49 56.84
CA LEU A 7 -32.23 24.44 55.40
C LEU A 7 -30.69 24.24 55.27
N LEU A 8 -30.27 23.04 54.92
CA LEU A 8 -28.86 22.75 54.60
C LEU A 8 -28.62 23.16 53.15
N THR A 9 -28.01 24.33 52.96
CA THR A 9 -27.49 24.76 51.64
C THR A 9 -26.21 23.98 51.34
N ALA A 10 -26.32 22.97 50.49
CA ALA A 10 -25.16 22.31 49.89
C ALA A 10 -24.49 23.26 48.91
N LEU A 11 -23.35 23.85 49.29
CA LEU A 11 -22.43 24.53 48.34
C LEU A 11 -21.78 23.43 47.50
N THR A 12 -22.26 23.24 46.29
CA THR A 12 -21.55 22.49 45.25
C THR A 12 -20.41 23.35 44.77
N THR A 13 -19.20 23.12 45.28
CA THR A 13 -17.97 23.65 44.70
C THR A 13 -17.78 22.97 43.34
N ILE A 14 -18.10 23.69 42.28
CA ILE A 14 -17.71 23.30 40.93
C ILE A 14 -16.19 23.49 40.89
N SER A 15 -15.45 22.40 41.08
CA SER A 15 -14.03 22.35 40.82
C SER A 15 -13.87 22.53 39.29
N ILE A 16 -13.61 23.76 38.87
CA ILE A 16 -13.11 23.99 37.50
C ILE A 16 -11.72 23.36 37.49
N THR A 17 -11.67 22.11 37.04
CA THR A 17 -10.40 21.50 36.64
C THR A 17 -9.87 22.34 35.49
N CYS A 18 -8.86 23.19 35.79
CA CYS A 18 -8.07 23.85 34.74
C CYS A 18 -7.36 22.73 33.95
N ALA A 19 -8.06 22.19 32.96
CA ALA A 19 -7.44 21.20 32.07
C ALA A 19 -6.23 21.88 31.43
N ALA A 20 -5.06 21.27 31.58
CA ALA A 20 -3.85 21.77 30.94
C ALA A 20 -4.13 21.97 29.45
N GLN A 21 -3.76 23.10 28.89
CA GLN A 21 -3.97 23.45 27.50
C GLN A 21 -2.60 23.61 26.84
N VAL A 22 -2.50 23.23 25.56
CA VAL A 22 -1.31 23.53 24.76
C VAL A 22 -1.52 24.86 24.06
N LYS A 23 -0.68 25.84 24.39
CA LYS A 23 -0.71 27.16 23.76
C LYS A 23 0.26 27.20 22.60
N VAL A 24 -0.24 27.53 21.39
CA VAL A 24 0.56 27.66 20.18
C VAL A 24 0.59 29.11 19.74
N ASN A 25 1.77 29.73 19.74
CA ASN A 25 2.00 31.12 19.34
C ASN A 25 2.81 31.10 18.05
N ILE A 26 2.32 31.79 17.01
CA ILE A 26 2.98 31.86 15.71
C ILE A 26 3.13 33.32 15.31
N LYS A 27 4.34 33.83 15.38
CA LYS A 27 4.66 35.18 14.91
C LYS A 27 5.00 35.12 13.43
N VAL A 28 4.22 35.83 12.64
CA VAL A 28 4.45 35.95 11.19
C VAL A 28 4.90 37.39 10.87
N ASN A 29 6.18 37.52 10.59
CA ASN A 29 6.76 38.81 10.18
C ASN A 29 6.21 39.19 8.81
N GLN A 30 5.88 40.45 8.62
CA GLN A 30 5.23 41.01 7.42
C GLN A 30 3.86 40.34 7.14
N SER A 31 3.11 40.01 8.21
CA SER A 31 1.76 39.44 8.10
C SER A 31 0.81 40.43 7.41
N ILE A 32 0.01 39.90 6.46
CA ILE A 32 -1.03 40.66 5.75
C ILE A 32 -2.42 40.57 6.43
N GLY A 33 -2.47 40.07 7.67
CA GLY A 33 -3.73 39.97 8.44
C GLY A 33 -4.67 38.85 7.98
N SER A 34 -4.19 37.88 7.20
CA SER A 34 -4.99 36.75 6.73
C SER A 34 -5.44 35.84 7.86
N LEU A 35 -6.57 35.15 7.69
CA LEU A 35 -7.04 34.11 8.61
C LEU A 35 -6.05 32.94 8.61
N ALA A 36 -5.71 32.44 9.79
CA ALA A 36 -5.00 31.18 9.95
C ALA A 36 -5.97 30.10 10.40
N LYS A 37 -5.81 28.89 9.85
CA LYS A 37 -6.57 27.67 10.18
C LYS A 37 -5.65 26.66 10.80
N LEU A 38 -6.12 26.02 11.86
CA LEU A 38 -5.44 24.91 12.52
C LEU A 38 -6.18 23.62 12.22
N SER A 39 -5.48 22.63 11.70
CA SER A 39 -6.05 21.32 11.39
C SER A 39 -5.24 20.21 12.02
N LEU A 40 -5.90 19.12 12.39
CA LEU A 40 -5.29 17.85 12.85
C LEU A 40 -5.31 16.85 11.70
N TYR A 41 -4.24 16.08 11.54
CA TYR A 41 -4.24 14.94 10.63
C TYR A 41 -5.00 13.75 11.23
N GLU A 42 -5.85 13.14 10.43
CA GLU A 42 -6.50 11.86 10.72
C GLU A 42 -6.25 10.94 9.51
N GLY A 43 -5.20 10.13 9.61
CA GLY A 43 -4.64 9.44 8.44
C GLY A 43 -4.17 10.43 7.37
N LYS A 44 -4.66 10.30 6.13
CA LYS A 44 -4.36 11.24 5.04
C LYS A 44 -5.28 12.48 5.02
N SER A 45 -6.37 12.46 5.78
CA SER A 45 -7.34 13.54 5.88
C SER A 45 -6.89 14.60 6.88
N GLN A 46 -7.43 15.82 6.73
CA GLN A 46 -7.22 16.93 7.66
C GLN A 46 -8.56 17.42 8.17
N VAL A 47 -8.69 17.52 9.49
CA VAL A 47 -9.88 18.04 10.16
C VAL A 47 -9.55 19.40 10.72
N GLU A 48 -10.24 20.47 10.25
CA GLU A 48 -10.11 21.81 10.81
C GLU A 48 -10.68 21.83 12.23
N ILE A 49 -9.88 22.31 13.19
CA ILE A 49 -10.23 22.32 14.61
C ILE A 49 -10.36 23.74 15.16
N ASP A 50 -9.67 24.72 14.57
CA ASP A 50 -9.72 26.11 15.03
C ASP A 50 -9.28 27.06 13.91
N SER A 51 -9.64 28.33 14.05
CA SER A 51 -9.16 29.40 13.17
C SER A 51 -9.06 30.74 13.92
N CYS A 52 -8.03 31.52 13.63
CA CYS A 52 -7.84 32.82 14.25
C CYS A 52 -7.27 33.87 13.29
N LYS A 53 -7.48 35.15 13.61
CA LYS A 53 -6.80 36.29 12.99
C LYS A 53 -5.57 36.67 13.82
N PRO A 54 -4.54 37.25 13.21
CA PRO A 54 -3.37 37.70 13.97
C PRO A 54 -3.70 38.91 14.85
N THR A 55 -2.93 39.04 15.92
CA THR A 55 -2.86 40.29 16.69
C THR A 55 -2.28 41.42 15.82
N PRO A 56 -2.35 42.72 16.26
CA PRO A 56 -1.70 43.82 15.55
C PRO A 56 -0.19 43.62 15.33
N GLU A 57 0.46 42.84 16.20
CA GLU A 57 1.90 42.50 16.12
C GLU A 57 2.17 41.29 15.19
N GLY A 58 1.15 40.77 14.49
CA GLY A 58 1.25 39.62 13.59
C GLY A 58 1.37 38.27 14.25
N ILE A 59 0.85 38.13 15.48
CA ILE A 59 0.89 36.85 16.25
C ILE A 59 -0.45 36.13 16.16
N TYR A 60 -0.43 34.89 15.67
CA TYR A 60 -1.56 33.97 15.73
C TYR A 60 -1.46 33.15 17.03
N ILE A 61 -2.58 33.01 17.72
CA ILE A 61 -2.65 32.30 19.00
C ILE A 61 -3.74 31.23 18.91
N PHE A 62 -3.34 29.97 19.02
CA PHE A 62 -4.25 28.85 19.15
C PHE A 62 -4.15 28.22 20.54
N THR A 63 -5.26 27.71 21.01
CA THR A 63 -5.35 27.00 22.30
C THR A 63 -5.92 25.60 22.06
N ILE A 64 -5.07 24.59 22.17
CA ILE A 64 -5.42 23.18 21.97
C ILE A 64 -5.78 22.60 23.32
N PRO A 65 -7.01 22.08 23.54
CA PRO A 65 -7.40 21.41 24.78
C PRO A 65 -6.46 20.22 25.10
N ALA A 66 -6.19 19.96 26.37
CA ALA A 66 -5.36 18.83 26.78
C ALA A 66 -5.96 17.46 26.41
N THR A 67 -7.27 17.44 26.17
CA THR A 67 -7.99 16.23 25.71
C THR A 67 -7.88 16.01 24.21
N SER A 68 -7.31 16.97 23.47
CA SER A 68 -7.10 16.81 22.03
C SER A 68 -6.02 15.75 21.76
N PRO A 69 -6.13 14.99 20.68
CA PRO A 69 -5.14 14.00 20.31
C PRO A 69 -3.74 14.62 20.18
N LYS A 70 -2.73 13.86 20.57
CA LYS A 70 -1.34 14.17 20.22
C LYS A 70 -1.09 13.74 18.77
N GLY A 71 -0.20 14.43 18.08
CA GLY A 71 0.09 14.10 16.69
C GLY A 71 0.56 15.30 15.88
N ILE A 72 0.46 15.18 14.55
CA ILE A 72 0.85 16.24 13.63
C ILE A 72 -0.35 17.15 13.35
N TYR A 73 -0.12 18.43 13.57
CA TYR A 73 -1.05 19.50 13.28
C TYR A 73 -0.51 20.36 12.14
N LYS A 74 -1.42 20.93 11.36
CA LYS A 74 -1.10 21.83 10.26
C LYS A 74 -1.68 23.22 10.49
N VAL A 75 -0.85 24.24 10.34
CA VAL A 75 -1.32 25.61 10.24
C VAL A 75 -1.29 26.05 8.79
N THR A 76 -2.41 26.58 8.30
CA THR A 76 -2.53 27.16 6.98
C THR A 76 -2.88 28.64 7.12
N ILE A 77 -2.11 29.54 6.52
CA ILE A 77 -2.30 30.99 6.61
C ILE A 77 -2.68 31.54 5.23
N GLY A 78 -3.83 32.18 5.16
CA GLY A 78 -4.35 32.74 3.90
C GLY A 78 -4.65 31.67 2.84
N LYS A 79 -4.16 31.87 1.60
CA LYS A 79 -4.51 31.05 0.44
C LYS A 79 -3.60 29.83 0.19
N GLY A 80 -2.94 29.28 1.21
CA GLY A 80 -2.25 28.03 1.04
C GLY A 80 -0.82 27.92 1.60
N ALA A 81 -0.26 28.99 2.13
CA ALA A 81 1.01 28.91 2.83
C ALA A 81 0.82 28.16 4.16
N SER A 82 1.55 27.08 4.38
CA SER A 82 1.32 26.20 5.53
C SER A 82 2.60 25.54 6.00
N PHE A 83 2.59 25.10 7.27
CA PHE A 83 3.60 24.23 7.83
C PHE A 83 2.96 23.24 8.81
N ASP A 84 3.64 22.13 9.03
CA ASP A 84 3.24 21.13 10.01
C ASP A 84 4.11 21.24 11.27
N PHE A 85 3.51 20.97 12.42
CA PHE A 85 4.18 20.90 13.70
C PHE A 85 3.60 19.75 14.53
N ILE A 86 4.27 19.37 15.59
CA ILE A 86 3.84 18.25 16.43
C ILE A 86 3.37 18.72 17.81
N VAL A 87 2.23 18.24 18.24
CA VAL A 87 1.73 18.37 19.62
C VAL A 87 2.04 17.06 20.34
N ALA A 88 2.91 17.11 21.34
CA ALA A 88 3.35 15.95 22.10
C ALA A 88 3.34 16.23 23.61
N ALA A 89 4.47 16.55 24.24
CA ALA A 89 4.59 16.77 25.66
C ALA A 89 4.56 18.26 26.07
N ASP A 90 4.89 19.16 25.14
CA ASP A 90 5.03 20.58 25.43
C ASP A 90 3.67 21.26 25.71
N SER A 91 3.61 22.07 26.78
CA SER A 91 2.42 22.89 27.11
C SER A 91 2.41 24.22 26.37
N THR A 92 3.55 24.66 25.85
CA THR A 92 3.68 25.90 25.06
C THR A 92 4.60 25.65 23.88
N ILE A 93 4.11 26.01 22.69
CA ILE A 93 4.82 25.89 21.43
C ILE A 93 4.88 27.30 20.81
N SER A 94 6.05 27.74 20.37
CA SER A 94 6.20 29.06 19.79
C SER A 94 7.07 29.02 18.53
N PHE A 95 6.55 29.63 17.48
CA PHE A 95 7.20 29.73 16.18
C PHE A 95 7.34 31.18 15.75
N GLU A 96 8.34 31.44 14.92
CA GLU A 96 8.51 32.69 14.16
C GLU A 96 8.82 32.35 12.70
N THR A 97 8.18 33.06 11.78
CA THR A 97 8.39 32.87 10.33
C THR A 97 8.12 34.17 9.56
N PHE A 98 8.33 34.14 8.24
CA PHE A 98 8.00 35.23 7.31
C PHE A 98 6.84 34.83 6.40
N SER A 99 5.96 35.80 6.07
CA SER A 99 4.76 35.55 5.27
C SER A 99 5.04 35.04 3.86
N PHE A 100 6.20 35.33 3.28
CA PHE A 100 6.61 34.92 1.94
C PHE A 100 7.35 33.57 1.89
N ALA A 101 7.73 33.00 3.04
CA ALA A 101 8.50 31.78 3.14
C ALA A 101 8.13 30.97 4.41
N ILE A 102 6.84 30.71 4.61
CA ILE A 102 6.27 30.24 5.90
C ILE A 102 6.94 28.96 6.39
N ASP A 103 7.16 27.96 5.54
CA ASP A 103 7.82 26.71 5.93
C ASP A 103 9.35 26.83 5.95
N ASP A 104 9.92 27.49 4.94
CA ASP A 104 11.38 27.56 4.77
C ASP A 104 12.07 28.44 5.84
N SER A 105 11.41 29.53 6.26
CA SER A 105 11.93 30.44 7.29
C SER A 105 11.47 30.10 8.71
N LEU A 106 10.80 28.94 8.89
CA LEU A 106 10.23 28.56 10.17
C LEU A 106 11.32 28.33 11.22
N LYS A 107 11.20 29.08 12.32
CA LYS A 107 12.07 29.00 13.47
C LYS A 107 11.25 28.61 14.70
N VAL A 108 11.72 27.64 15.46
CA VAL A 108 11.13 27.26 16.73
C VAL A 108 11.77 28.10 17.84
N ASN A 109 10.95 28.88 18.55
CA ASN A 109 11.41 29.69 19.67
C ASN A 109 11.19 29.00 21.03
N GLN A 110 10.17 28.12 21.10
CA GLN A 110 9.86 27.34 22.30
C GLN A 110 9.20 26.02 21.91
N SER A 111 9.78 24.94 22.25
CA SER A 111 9.43 23.52 22.16
C SER A 111 10.62 22.70 21.65
N THR A 112 11.19 21.90 22.53
CA THR A 112 12.32 21.01 22.17
C THR A 112 11.90 19.94 21.18
N ASP A 113 10.70 19.39 21.35
CA ASP A 113 10.16 18.34 20.46
C ASP A 113 9.93 18.91 19.04
N ASN A 114 9.39 20.13 18.91
CA ASN A 114 9.23 20.77 17.60
C ASN A 114 10.57 21.21 16.99
N GLU A 115 11.55 21.59 17.78
CA GLU A 115 12.90 21.86 17.25
C GLU A 115 13.49 20.62 16.60
N ILE A 116 13.41 19.47 17.25
CA ILE A 116 13.86 18.17 16.74
C ILE A 116 13.06 17.80 15.46
N PHE A 117 11.74 17.90 15.51
CA PHE A 117 10.86 17.54 14.39
C PHE A 117 11.09 18.42 13.16
N ILE A 118 11.20 19.74 13.32
CA ILE A 118 11.44 20.67 12.22
C ILE A 118 12.85 20.48 11.63
N ASN A 119 13.86 20.25 12.47
CA ASN A 119 15.22 19.95 12.00
C ASN A 119 15.24 18.64 11.19
N PHE A 120 14.52 17.61 11.61
CA PHE A 120 14.37 16.39 10.83
C PHE A 120 13.68 16.65 9.49
N ARG A 121 12.61 17.43 9.44
CA ARG A 121 11.91 17.75 8.20
C ARG A 121 12.81 18.51 7.20
N LYS A 122 13.65 19.44 7.68
CA LYS A 122 14.64 20.12 6.83
C LYS A 122 15.67 19.15 6.28
N LEU A 123 16.26 18.32 7.14
CA LEU A 123 17.20 17.27 6.75
C LEU A 123 16.61 16.33 5.68
N ARG A 124 15.39 15.88 5.90
CA ARG A 124 14.68 15.00 4.96
C ARG A 124 14.45 15.66 3.62
N ARG A 125 13.96 16.90 3.60
CA ARG A 125 13.69 17.66 2.38
C ARG A 125 14.96 17.84 1.54
N GLU A 126 16.08 18.19 2.18
CA GLU A 126 17.37 18.32 1.50
C GLU A 126 17.84 16.98 0.90
N ALA A 127 17.71 15.90 1.66
CA ALA A 127 18.06 14.56 1.19
C ALA A 127 17.15 14.10 0.03
N GLU A 128 15.84 14.29 0.12
CA GLU A 128 14.88 13.94 -0.94
C GLU A 128 15.12 14.76 -2.23
N GLN A 129 15.40 16.03 -2.12
CA GLN A 129 15.76 16.88 -3.28
C GLN A 129 17.03 16.37 -3.97
N LYS A 130 18.06 16.04 -3.18
CA LYS A 130 19.32 15.48 -3.71
C LYS A 130 19.09 14.12 -4.37
N MET A 131 18.36 13.23 -3.73
CA MET A 131 18.05 11.90 -4.26
C MET A 131 17.23 12.00 -5.56
N TRP A 132 16.25 12.92 -5.63
CA TRP A 132 15.47 13.17 -6.84
C TRP A 132 16.34 13.65 -8.01
N LEU A 133 17.31 14.54 -7.76
CA LEU A 133 18.26 15.01 -8.79
C LEU A 133 19.16 13.87 -9.27
N LEU A 134 19.70 13.06 -8.36
CA LEU A 134 20.54 11.91 -8.69
C LEU A 134 19.76 10.87 -9.50
N GLU A 135 18.53 10.55 -9.11
CA GLU A 135 17.67 9.63 -9.85
C GLU A 135 17.30 10.17 -11.24
N SER A 136 17.06 11.48 -11.36
CA SER A 136 16.82 12.12 -12.64
C SER A 136 18.02 12.00 -13.58
N LEU A 137 19.23 12.16 -13.06
CA LEU A 137 20.47 11.97 -13.84
C LEU A 137 20.66 10.51 -14.25
N ARG A 138 20.38 9.54 -13.39
CA ARG A 138 20.49 8.10 -13.69
C ARG A 138 19.67 7.67 -14.90
N LYS A 139 18.52 8.29 -15.14
CA LYS A 139 17.68 8.02 -16.33
C LYS A 139 18.36 8.34 -17.66
N TYR A 140 19.36 9.22 -17.65
CA TYR A 140 20.14 9.55 -18.85
C TYR A 140 21.44 8.73 -18.97
N TYR A 141 21.95 8.18 -17.87
CA TYR A 141 23.20 7.42 -17.82
C TYR A 141 22.91 5.96 -17.49
N THR A 142 22.19 5.29 -18.42
CA THR A 142 21.75 3.90 -18.24
C THR A 142 22.87 2.88 -18.48
N GLU A 143 23.89 3.23 -19.29
CA GLU A 143 25.01 2.35 -19.57
C GLU A 143 25.98 2.27 -18.35
N PRO A 144 26.49 1.07 -18.05
CA PRO A 144 27.48 0.90 -17.00
C PRO A 144 28.72 1.74 -17.25
N SER A 145 29.00 2.67 -16.35
CA SER A 145 30.15 3.57 -16.41
C SER A 145 30.58 3.97 -14.99
N MET A 146 31.80 4.47 -14.87
CA MET A 146 32.27 5.01 -13.59
C MET A 146 31.33 6.10 -13.05
N PHE A 147 30.79 6.94 -13.93
CA PHE A 147 29.87 8.00 -13.54
C PHE A 147 28.52 7.46 -13.07
N SER A 148 27.91 6.48 -13.77
CA SER A 148 26.67 5.86 -13.34
C SER A 148 26.82 5.16 -11.98
N GLN A 149 27.97 4.54 -11.72
CA GLN A 149 28.27 3.97 -10.41
C GLN A 149 28.38 5.05 -9.32
N MET A 150 29.08 6.16 -9.59
CA MET A 150 29.18 7.28 -8.64
C MET A 150 27.81 7.89 -8.31
N LEU A 151 26.89 7.99 -9.28
CA LEU A 151 25.52 8.45 -9.02
C LEU A 151 24.78 7.50 -8.08
N MET A 152 24.95 6.19 -8.27
CA MET A 152 24.34 5.18 -7.41
C MET A 152 24.91 5.24 -5.99
N ASP A 153 26.23 5.31 -5.86
CA ASP A 153 26.92 5.36 -4.55
C ASP A 153 26.48 6.61 -3.77
N GLU A 154 26.36 7.75 -4.45
CA GLU A 154 25.92 9.00 -3.83
C GLU A 154 24.44 8.97 -3.43
N TYR A 155 23.58 8.33 -4.25
CA TYR A 155 22.18 8.12 -3.91
C TYR A 155 22.05 7.25 -2.63
N GLN A 156 22.75 6.13 -2.58
CA GLN A 156 22.75 5.23 -1.42
C GLN A 156 23.32 5.92 -0.18
N SER A 157 24.45 6.61 -0.32
CA SER A 157 25.09 7.35 0.77
C SER A 157 24.16 8.43 1.34
N THR A 158 23.41 9.12 0.49
CA THR A 158 22.42 10.12 0.92
C THR A 158 21.31 9.49 1.77
N GLY A 159 20.77 8.35 1.36
CA GLY A 159 19.75 7.60 2.11
C GLY A 159 20.28 7.09 3.46
N ILE A 160 21.49 6.53 3.49
CA ILE A 160 22.16 6.07 4.72
C ILE A 160 22.38 7.24 5.70
N ASN A 161 22.87 8.37 5.20
CA ASN A 161 23.09 9.56 6.01
C ASN A 161 21.78 10.12 6.59
N LEU A 162 20.70 10.15 5.79
CA LEU A 162 19.38 10.54 6.28
C LEU A 162 18.92 9.62 7.41
N TYR A 163 19.06 8.31 7.25
CA TYR A 163 18.70 7.33 8.28
C TYR A 163 19.50 7.52 9.57
N ILE A 164 20.81 7.68 9.48
CA ILE A 164 21.70 7.86 10.66
C ILE A 164 21.36 9.16 11.39
N GLN A 165 21.27 10.29 10.69
CA GLN A 165 21.00 11.59 11.30
C GLN A 165 19.58 11.68 11.84
N GLY A 166 18.59 11.16 11.08
CA GLY A 166 17.20 11.09 11.50
C GLY A 166 17.01 10.20 12.74
N SER A 167 17.67 9.03 12.80
CA SER A 167 17.66 8.15 13.97
C SER A 167 18.29 8.81 15.19
N ASN A 168 19.37 9.58 15.03
CA ASN A 168 19.97 10.37 16.08
C ASN A 168 19.01 11.45 16.62
N LEU A 169 18.28 12.14 15.72
CA LEU A 169 17.25 13.10 16.11
C LEU A 169 16.10 12.42 16.84
N ALA A 170 15.60 11.28 16.33
CA ALA A 170 14.54 10.51 16.97
C ALA A 170 14.92 10.04 18.39
N SER A 171 16.17 9.65 18.61
CA SER A 171 16.65 9.20 19.93
C SER A 171 16.80 10.34 20.94
N ARG A 172 16.90 11.58 20.48
CA ARG A 172 16.98 12.79 21.33
C ARG A 172 15.61 13.38 21.66
N ALA A 173 14.54 12.92 20.99
CA ALA A 173 13.19 13.39 21.27
C ALA A 173 12.78 13.08 22.72
N THR A 174 12.11 14.02 23.36
CA THR A 174 11.65 13.88 24.74
C THR A 174 10.34 13.09 24.83
N SER A 175 9.62 13.02 23.71
CA SER A 175 8.36 12.29 23.54
C SER A 175 8.51 11.11 22.59
N SER A 176 7.93 9.93 22.94
CA SER A 176 7.85 8.78 22.05
C SER A 176 7.07 9.09 20.76
N MET A 177 6.11 10.03 20.82
CA MET A 177 5.34 10.50 19.66
C MET A 177 6.25 11.12 18.61
N VAL A 178 7.17 12.00 18.99
CA VAL A 178 8.12 12.65 18.08
C VAL A 178 9.11 11.63 17.52
N SER A 179 9.64 10.75 18.36
CA SER A 179 10.51 9.64 17.93
C SER A 179 9.79 8.77 16.89
N THR A 180 8.55 8.39 17.16
CA THR A 180 7.74 7.57 16.24
C THR A 180 7.44 8.32 14.93
N ALA A 181 7.07 9.61 15.00
CA ALA A 181 6.82 10.42 13.82
C ALA A 181 8.03 10.47 12.87
N ILE A 182 9.24 10.65 13.43
CA ILE A 182 10.49 10.63 12.66
C ILE A 182 10.76 9.23 12.08
N ARG A 183 10.64 8.18 12.89
CA ARG A 183 10.94 6.79 12.47
C ARG A 183 9.99 6.27 11.39
N LEU A 184 8.73 6.71 11.38
CA LEU A 184 7.77 6.38 10.32
C LEU A 184 8.22 6.89 8.93
N GLU A 185 9.04 7.91 8.88
CA GLU A 185 9.53 8.52 7.65
C GLU A 185 10.95 8.05 7.25
N LEU A 186 11.61 7.25 8.10
CA LEU A 186 12.94 6.71 7.82
C LEU A 186 12.86 5.30 7.26
N ILE A 187 13.57 5.03 6.18
CA ILE A 187 13.76 3.67 5.66
C ILE A 187 14.91 3.03 6.44
N PRO A 188 14.67 1.92 7.18
CA PRO A 188 15.74 1.21 7.88
C PRO A 188 16.85 0.79 6.93
N GLN A 189 18.07 0.67 7.43
CA GLN A 189 19.20 0.24 6.63
C GLN A 189 19.62 -1.16 7.06
N VAL A 190 19.76 -2.06 6.09
CA VAL A 190 20.23 -3.42 6.29
C VAL A 190 21.42 -3.68 5.37
N PHE A 191 22.49 -4.26 5.93
CA PHE A 191 23.71 -4.55 5.21
C PHE A 191 23.93 -6.07 5.21
N ILE A 192 23.24 -6.74 4.28
CA ILE A 192 23.40 -8.18 4.08
C ILE A 192 23.96 -8.47 2.68
N GLN A 193 24.73 -9.55 2.56
CA GLN A 193 25.10 -10.10 1.27
C GLN A 193 23.90 -10.91 0.74
N GLY A 194 23.58 -10.73 -0.52
CA GLY A 194 22.49 -11.46 -1.16
C GLY A 194 21.91 -10.69 -2.34
N ASP A 195 20.95 -11.31 -2.97
CA ASP A 195 20.19 -10.68 -4.05
C ASP A 195 19.17 -9.65 -3.49
N GLU A 196 18.56 -8.88 -4.38
CA GLU A 196 17.59 -7.85 -4.03
C GLU A 196 16.44 -8.39 -3.15
N CYS A 197 15.94 -9.59 -3.43
CA CYS A 197 14.89 -10.20 -2.63
C CYS A 197 15.32 -10.49 -1.20
N SER A 198 16.54 -10.98 -1.02
CA SER A 198 17.10 -11.24 0.31
C SER A 198 17.24 -9.94 1.10
N GLN A 199 17.68 -8.87 0.44
CA GLN A 199 17.80 -7.54 1.04
C GLN A 199 16.44 -6.97 1.41
N LYS A 200 15.44 -7.03 0.52
CA LYS A 200 14.06 -6.59 0.79
C LYS A 200 13.44 -7.35 1.95
N LYS A 201 13.64 -8.66 2.03
CA LYS A 201 13.16 -9.48 3.13
C LYS A 201 13.80 -9.07 4.46
N ALA A 202 15.12 -8.92 4.51
CA ALA A 202 15.82 -8.48 5.71
C ALA A 202 15.39 -7.06 6.13
N LEU A 203 15.17 -6.16 5.18
CA LEU A 203 14.63 -4.84 5.42
C LEU A 203 13.23 -4.92 6.07
N SER A 204 12.37 -5.79 5.55
CA SER A 204 11.01 -5.97 6.08
C SER A 204 11.01 -6.57 7.50
N ASP A 205 12.02 -7.34 7.87
CA ASP A 205 12.15 -7.89 9.22
C ASP A 205 12.40 -6.82 10.31
N VAL A 206 13.03 -5.71 9.94
CA VAL A 206 13.34 -4.57 10.84
C VAL A 206 12.49 -3.32 10.56
N TRP A 207 11.50 -3.42 9.68
CA TRP A 207 10.72 -2.27 9.18
C TRP A 207 10.00 -1.49 10.26
N TRP A 208 9.52 -2.18 11.29
CA TRP A 208 8.75 -1.61 12.39
C TRP A 208 9.59 -1.36 13.66
N ASP A 209 10.91 -1.59 13.62
CA ASP A 209 11.77 -1.43 14.79
C ASP A 209 11.82 0.01 15.27
N GLY A 210 11.64 0.18 16.57
CA GLY A 210 11.64 1.48 17.24
C GLY A 210 10.42 2.35 16.99
N ILE A 211 9.37 1.82 16.32
CA ILE A 211 8.07 2.48 16.14
C ILE A 211 7.14 2.03 17.27
N ASP A 212 6.67 2.99 18.08
CA ASP A 212 5.77 2.72 19.21
C ASP A 212 4.31 2.65 18.73
N LEU A 213 3.84 1.46 18.38
CA LEU A 213 2.44 1.24 17.98
C LEU A 213 1.51 1.09 19.19
N THR A 214 2.02 1.08 20.43
CA THR A 214 1.19 0.96 21.64
C THR A 214 0.54 2.28 22.07
N ASN A 215 1.00 3.39 21.50
CA ASN A 215 0.39 4.70 21.70
C ASN A 215 -0.77 4.91 20.70
N GLY A 216 -2.01 5.05 21.22
CA GLY A 216 -3.22 5.22 20.40
C GLY A 216 -3.22 6.47 19.52
N ASP A 217 -2.51 7.51 19.94
CA ASP A 217 -2.43 8.76 19.19
C ASP A 217 -1.53 8.67 17.94
N VAL A 218 -0.75 7.60 17.78
CA VAL A 218 0.06 7.35 16.56
C VAL A 218 -0.81 7.31 15.28
N ARG A 219 -2.10 6.99 15.39
CA ARG A 219 -3.07 7.07 14.29
C ARG A 219 -3.22 8.49 13.68
N PHE A 220 -2.84 9.53 14.43
CA PHE A 220 -2.84 10.93 13.96
C PHE A 220 -1.50 11.35 13.34
N LEU A 221 -0.64 10.37 13.02
CA LEU A 221 0.55 10.57 12.20
C LEU A 221 0.24 10.18 10.74
N PRO A 222 0.26 11.13 9.79
CA PRO A 222 -0.22 10.88 8.42
C PRO A 222 0.55 9.79 7.67
N ASN A 223 1.82 9.55 8.05
CA ASN A 223 2.71 8.61 7.38
C ASN A 223 2.55 7.14 7.84
N LEU A 224 1.73 6.87 8.87
CA LEU A 224 1.52 5.49 9.35
C LEU A 224 0.93 4.58 8.27
N SER A 225 -0.06 5.07 7.53
CA SER A 225 -0.69 4.32 6.45
C SER A 225 0.26 4.11 5.26
N ALA A 226 1.04 5.13 4.89
CA ALA A 226 2.05 5.00 3.84
C ALA A 226 3.09 3.95 4.23
N ARG A 227 3.61 4.01 5.47
CA ARG A 227 4.55 3.04 6.02
C ARG A 227 4.07 1.60 5.90
N LEU A 228 2.76 1.36 6.11
CA LEU A 228 2.15 0.04 5.94
C LEU A 228 2.24 -0.46 4.49
N TRP A 229 1.89 0.39 3.53
CA TRP A 229 1.89 0.00 2.12
C TRP A 229 3.32 -0.19 1.59
N ASP A 230 4.25 0.70 1.94
CA ASP A 230 5.67 0.56 1.62
C ASP A 230 6.26 -0.75 2.21
N TYR A 231 5.82 -1.15 3.42
CA TYR A 231 6.20 -2.43 4.02
C TYR A 231 5.79 -3.62 3.14
N LEU A 232 4.56 -3.64 2.67
CA LEU A 232 4.06 -4.73 1.84
C LEU A 232 4.70 -4.74 0.45
N GLU A 233 4.92 -3.57 -0.15
CA GLU A 233 5.58 -3.43 -1.44
C GLU A 233 7.03 -3.95 -1.39
N ASN A 234 7.75 -3.66 -0.31
CA ASN A 234 9.11 -4.18 -0.11
C ASN A 234 9.20 -5.71 0.01
N LEU A 235 8.09 -6.40 0.30
CA LEU A 235 8.07 -7.87 0.34
C LEU A 235 8.01 -8.48 -1.05
N LEU A 236 7.55 -7.73 -2.05
CA LEU A 236 7.36 -8.24 -3.39
C LEU A 236 8.64 -8.09 -4.21
N CYS A 237 9.08 -9.21 -4.78
CA CYS A 237 10.23 -9.28 -5.67
C CYS A 237 9.74 -9.49 -7.09
N GLU A 238 9.79 -8.44 -7.88
CA GLU A 238 9.31 -8.47 -9.26
C GLU A 238 10.00 -9.58 -10.07
N GLY A 239 9.21 -10.33 -10.82
CA GLY A 239 9.71 -11.40 -11.68
C GLY A 239 10.25 -12.64 -10.98
N LYS A 240 10.16 -12.76 -9.63
CA LYS A 240 10.66 -13.91 -8.86
C LYS A 240 9.59 -14.73 -8.17
N TYR A 241 8.45 -14.13 -7.85
CA TYR A 241 7.35 -14.81 -7.19
C TYR A 241 6.22 -15.12 -8.18
N THR A 242 5.61 -16.29 -8.04
CA THR A 242 4.29 -16.55 -8.60
C THR A 242 3.26 -15.73 -7.84
N LYS A 243 2.03 -15.64 -8.36
CA LYS A 243 0.92 -14.96 -7.68
C LYS A 243 0.66 -15.55 -6.29
N GLU A 244 0.66 -16.88 -6.19
CA GLU A 244 0.41 -17.61 -4.96
C GLU A 244 1.53 -17.42 -3.92
N GLU A 245 2.78 -17.33 -4.39
CA GLU A 245 3.91 -17.02 -3.51
C GLU A 245 3.82 -15.61 -2.97
N GLN A 246 3.44 -14.63 -3.81
CA GLN A 246 3.19 -13.25 -3.38
C GLN A 246 2.07 -13.20 -2.33
N ASP A 247 0.94 -13.85 -2.61
CA ASP A 247 -0.21 -13.92 -1.70
C ASP A 247 0.17 -14.56 -0.35
N SER A 248 0.94 -15.63 -0.38
CA SER A 248 1.41 -16.31 0.82
C SER A 248 2.40 -15.45 1.62
N VAL A 249 3.34 -14.78 0.95
CA VAL A 249 4.31 -13.88 1.60
C VAL A 249 3.58 -12.70 2.26
N LEU A 250 2.70 -12.02 1.53
CA LEU A 250 1.93 -10.89 2.06
C LEU A 250 1.10 -11.31 3.28
N SER A 251 0.37 -12.44 3.17
CA SER A 251 -0.42 -13.00 4.27
C SER A 251 0.42 -13.25 5.53
N ALA A 252 1.59 -13.89 5.37
CA ALA A 252 2.47 -14.21 6.49
C ALA A 252 3.01 -12.95 7.18
N TYR A 253 3.41 -11.93 6.42
CA TYR A 253 3.95 -10.68 6.98
C TYR A 253 2.85 -9.77 7.56
N ILE A 254 1.63 -9.80 7.04
CA ILE A 254 0.47 -9.19 7.69
C ILE A 254 0.23 -9.84 9.05
N HIS A 255 0.25 -11.16 9.14
CA HIS A 255 0.17 -11.84 10.43
C HIS A 255 1.29 -11.43 11.38
N LYS A 256 2.54 -11.34 10.89
CA LYS A 256 3.69 -10.89 11.69
C LYS A 256 3.48 -9.49 12.25
N LEU A 257 3.02 -8.54 11.41
CA LEU A 257 2.71 -7.17 11.83
C LEU A 257 1.64 -7.15 12.95
N PHE A 258 0.55 -7.86 12.75
CA PHE A 258 -0.57 -7.87 13.71
C PHE A 258 -0.31 -8.66 14.99
N ASN A 259 0.82 -9.34 15.10
CA ASN A 259 1.34 -9.94 16.33
C ASN A 259 2.23 -8.96 17.13
N LEU A 260 2.60 -7.80 16.56
CA LEU A 260 3.29 -6.77 17.34
C LEU A 260 2.36 -6.16 18.39
N PRO A 261 2.89 -5.75 19.56
CA PRO A 261 2.12 -4.97 20.52
C PRO A 261 1.63 -3.67 19.89
N MET A 262 0.32 -3.43 19.89
CA MET A 262 -0.26 -2.20 19.36
C MET A 262 -1.57 -1.82 20.07
N HIS A 263 -1.84 -0.51 20.08
CA HIS A 263 -3.09 0.03 20.62
C HIS A 263 -4.29 -0.43 19.75
N PRO A 264 -5.46 -0.73 20.35
CA PRO A 264 -6.64 -1.17 19.60
C PRO A 264 -7.04 -0.23 18.45
N ASP A 265 -6.95 1.09 18.64
CA ASP A 265 -7.30 2.07 17.60
C ASP A 265 -6.31 2.07 16.44
N VAL A 266 -5.00 1.92 16.72
CA VAL A 266 -3.96 1.76 15.70
C VAL A 266 -4.18 0.47 14.91
N ARG A 267 -4.46 -0.62 15.64
CA ARG A 267 -4.79 -1.92 15.05
C ARG A 267 -5.99 -1.81 14.09
N THR A 268 -7.06 -1.16 14.55
CA THR A 268 -8.28 -0.97 13.74
C THR A 268 -8.00 -0.12 12.50
N MET A 269 -7.22 0.95 12.62
CA MET A 269 -6.86 1.80 11.49
C MET A 269 -6.04 1.04 10.43
N LEU A 270 -5.00 0.31 10.86
CA LEU A 270 -4.16 -0.46 9.95
C LEU A 270 -4.97 -1.58 9.27
N LEU A 271 -5.81 -2.29 10.06
CA LEU A 271 -6.67 -3.34 9.52
C LEU A 271 -7.67 -2.81 8.48
N ASN A 272 -8.35 -1.68 8.77
CA ASN A 272 -9.26 -1.05 7.82
C ASN A 272 -8.54 -0.60 6.54
N SER A 273 -7.31 -0.08 6.64
CA SER A 273 -6.51 0.28 5.47
C SER A 273 -6.24 -0.94 4.58
N LEU A 274 -5.86 -2.08 5.17
CA LEU A 274 -5.63 -3.33 4.44
C LEU A 274 -6.93 -3.90 3.85
N CYS A 275 -8.01 -3.93 4.63
CA CYS A 275 -9.30 -4.43 4.16
C CYS A 275 -9.78 -3.65 2.92
N ASN A 276 -9.71 -2.32 2.96
CA ASN A 276 -10.10 -1.49 1.83
C ASN A 276 -9.20 -1.70 0.60
N GLY A 277 -7.90 -1.87 0.81
CA GLY A 277 -6.95 -2.05 -0.29
C GLY A 277 -6.99 -3.44 -0.93
N PHE A 278 -7.34 -4.49 -0.16
CA PHE A 278 -7.38 -5.86 -0.66
C PHE A 278 -8.78 -6.39 -0.98
N ALA A 279 -9.86 -5.66 -0.64
CA ALA A 279 -11.24 -6.13 -0.79
C ALA A 279 -11.56 -6.61 -2.21
N GLU A 280 -11.07 -5.91 -3.23
CA GLU A 280 -11.32 -6.21 -4.64
C GLU A 280 -10.13 -6.90 -5.33
N SER A 281 -9.11 -7.30 -4.57
CA SER A 281 -7.92 -7.94 -5.11
C SER A 281 -8.09 -9.45 -5.27
N ASP A 282 -7.14 -10.07 -6.00
CA ASP A 282 -7.03 -11.52 -6.16
C ASP A 282 -6.09 -12.17 -5.12
N TYR A 283 -5.74 -11.47 -4.05
CA TYR A 283 -4.89 -11.98 -2.96
C TYR A 283 -5.75 -12.68 -1.90
N TYR A 284 -6.20 -13.89 -2.20
CA TYR A 284 -7.20 -14.59 -1.37
C TYR A 284 -6.68 -15.01 -0.01
N ASN A 285 -5.41 -15.44 0.11
CA ASN A 285 -4.81 -15.74 1.42
C ASN A 285 -4.73 -14.48 2.28
N VAL A 286 -4.41 -13.33 1.68
CA VAL A 286 -4.46 -12.03 2.39
C VAL A 286 -5.88 -11.74 2.85
N ILE A 287 -6.88 -11.86 1.97
CA ILE A 287 -8.28 -11.58 2.31
C ILE A 287 -8.76 -12.48 3.45
N PHE A 288 -8.48 -13.78 3.40
CA PHE A 288 -8.85 -14.71 4.49
C PHE A 288 -8.12 -14.39 5.79
N THR A 289 -6.86 -13.97 5.71
CA THR A 289 -6.11 -13.48 6.88
C THR A 289 -6.77 -12.25 7.50
N LEU A 290 -7.15 -11.29 6.68
CA LEU A 290 -7.83 -10.08 7.14
C LEU A 290 -9.22 -10.39 7.74
N GLN A 291 -9.96 -11.34 7.19
CA GLN A 291 -11.21 -11.82 7.79
C GLN A 291 -10.99 -12.40 9.18
N GLN A 292 -9.96 -13.23 9.37
CA GLN A 292 -9.61 -13.79 10.68
C GLN A 292 -9.22 -12.70 11.68
N LEU A 293 -8.39 -11.75 11.26
CA LEU A 293 -7.97 -10.62 12.11
C LEU A 293 -9.15 -9.69 12.47
N SER A 294 -10.20 -9.66 11.64
CA SER A 294 -11.40 -8.84 11.85
C SER A 294 -12.36 -9.40 12.90
N VAL A 295 -12.15 -10.58 13.44
CA VAL A 295 -12.98 -11.13 14.52
C VAL A 295 -12.92 -10.26 15.77
N THR A 296 -11.74 -9.70 16.09
CA THR A 296 -11.51 -8.85 17.26
C THR A 296 -11.65 -7.36 16.99
N SER A 297 -11.54 -6.95 15.73
CA SER A 297 -11.67 -5.57 15.27
C SER A 297 -12.46 -5.56 13.97
N PRO A 298 -13.79 -5.46 14.01
CA PRO A 298 -14.64 -5.62 12.83
C PRO A 298 -14.25 -4.66 11.71
N CYS A 299 -14.02 -5.21 10.52
CA CYS A 299 -13.82 -4.44 9.30
C CYS A 299 -15.16 -4.37 8.56
N PRO A 300 -15.76 -3.17 8.38
CA PRO A 300 -17.06 -3.01 7.74
C PRO A 300 -17.16 -3.59 6.33
N VAL A 301 -16.04 -3.58 5.59
CA VAL A 301 -15.96 -4.13 4.22
C VAL A 301 -16.39 -5.60 4.16
N PHE A 302 -16.03 -6.43 5.15
CA PHE A 302 -16.44 -7.83 5.19
C PHE A 302 -17.92 -8.07 5.59
N ASN A 303 -18.66 -7.02 5.89
CA ASN A 303 -20.13 -7.12 6.08
C ASN A 303 -20.90 -6.97 4.77
N ASP A 304 -20.24 -6.53 3.69
CA ASP A 304 -20.84 -6.37 2.38
C ASP A 304 -21.33 -7.73 1.83
N PRO A 305 -22.63 -7.89 1.51
CA PRO A 305 -23.15 -9.12 0.95
C PRO A 305 -22.59 -9.46 -0.44
N GLU A 306 -22.27 -8.46 -1.26
CA GLU A 306 -21.73 -8.63 -2.60
C GLU A 306 -20.30 -9.19 -2.54
N LEU A 307 -19.46 -8.60 -1.68
CA LEU A 307 -18.13 -9.13 -1.42
C LEU A 307 -18.19 -10.58 -0.91
N LYS A 308 -19.09 -10.90 0.02
CA LYS A 308 -19.27 -12.28 0.52
C LYS A 308 -19.65 -13.25 -0.60
N ALA A 309 -20.60 -12.86 -1.47
CA ALA A 309 -21.00 -13.69 -2.60
C ALA A 309 -19.85 -13.93 -3.56
N ARG A 310 -19.06 -12.88 -3.88
CA ARG A 310 -17.86 -12.98 -4.70
C ARG A 310 -16.83 -13.93 -4.10
N LEU A 311 -16.50 -13.77 -2.82
CA LEU A 311 -15.52 -14.62 -2.14
C LEU A 311 -15.94 -16.10 -2.09
N ASN A 312 -17.23 -16.38 -1.96
CA ASN A 312 -17.75 -17.74 -2.03
C ASN A 312 -17.54 -18.37 -3.42
N LEU A 313 -17.81 -17.63 -4.51
CA LEU A 313 -17.55 -18.11 -5.86
C LEU A 313 -16.05 -18.32 -6.10
N GLU A 314 -15.23 -17.36 -5.71
CA GLU A 314 -13.78 -17.41 -5.86
C GLU A 314 -13.13 -18.54 -5.06
N SER A 315 -13.72 -18.94 -3.93
CA SER A 315 -13.21 -20.06 -3.12
C SER A 315 -13.19 -21.40 -3.87
N GLU A 316 -14.09 -21.59 -4.85
CA GLU A 316 -14.15 -22.79 -5.71
C GLU A 316 -13.12 -22.76 -6.85
N LEU A 317 -12.45 -21.61 -7.06
CA LEU A 317 -11.47 -21.38 -8.11
C LEU A 317 -10.04 -21.22 -7.58
N LEU A 318 -9.81 -21.49 -6.30
CA LEU A 318 -8.48 -21.41 -5.69
C LEU A 318 -7.55 -22.53 -6.19
N PRO A 319 -6.22 -22.34 -6.12
CA PRO A 319 -5.26 -23.40 -6.37
C PRO A 319 -5.57 -24.67 -5.55
N GLY A 320 -5.49 -25.83 -6.21
CA GLY A 320 -5.89 -27.13 -5.66
C GLY A 320 -7.33 -27.52 -5.98
N LYS A 321 -8.20 -26.61 -6.41
CA LYS A 321 -9.56 -26.91 -6.85
C LYS A 321 -9.59 -27.40 -8.30
N LYS A 322 -10.68 -28.04 -8.70
CA LYS A 322 -10.89 -28.52 -10.08
C LYS A 322 -11.44 -27.41 -10.97
N ALA A 323 -10.77 -27.16 -12.08
CA ALA A 323 -11.29 -26.31 -13.14
C ALA A 323 -12.55 -26.92 -13.76
N PHE A 324 -13.50 -26.07 -14.12
CA PHE A 324 -14.70 -26.53 -14.82
C PHE A 324 -14.34 -27.09 -16.22
N ASP A 325 -14.71 -28.35 -16.46
CA ASP A 325 -14.45 -29.03 -17.73
C ASP A 325 -15.52 -28.64 -18.76
N PHE A 326 -15.13 -28.05 -19.87
CA PHE A 326 -16.03 -27.59 -20.92
C PHE A 326 -15.60 -28.07 -22.31
N THR A 327 -16.58 -28.08 -23.23
CA THR A 327 -16.37 -28.43 -24.64
C THR A 327 -16.33 -27.15 -25.46
N PHE A 328 -15.40 -27.08 -26.41
CA PHE A 328 -15.18 -25.91 -27.25
C PHE A 328 -14.74 -26.31 -28.67
N THR A 329 -14.94 -25.43 -29.63
CA THR A 329 -14.46 -25.61 -31.00
C THR A 329 -13.47 -24.47 -31.29
N PRO A 330 -12.17 -24.79 -31.45
CA PRO A 330 -11.17 -23.77 -31.77
C PRO A 330 -11.46 -23.08 -33.12
N LEU A 331 -11.05 -21.83 -33.25
CA LEU A 331 -11.12 -21.08 -34.51
C LEU A 331 -10.46 -21.90 -35.63
N GLU A 332 -11.11 -21.96 -36.78
CA GLU A 332 -10.65 -22.70 -37.97
C GLU A 332 -10.65 -24.23 -37.86
N GLN A 333 -11.16 -24.79 -36.76
CA GLN A 333 -11.40 -26.23 -36.62
C GLN A 333 -12.89 -26.58 -36.70
N LYS A 334 -13.18 -27.77 -37.29
CA LYS A 334 -14.56 -28.28 -37.38
C LYS A 334 -14.92 -29.22 -36.23
N LYS A 335 -13.90 -29.72 -35.52
CA LYS A 335 -14.07 -30.71 -34.45
C LYS A 335 -14.07 -30.03 -33.12
N SER A 336 -15.08 -30.32 -32.31
CA SER A 336 -15.12 -29.90 -30.89
C SER A 336 -14.10 -30.70 -30.08
N LEU A 337 -13.45 -29.99 -29.19
CA LEU A 337 -12.51 -30.53 -28.19
C LEU A 337 -13.11 -30.37 -26.80
N LYS A 338 -12.64 -31.18 -25.87
CA LYS A 338 -12.99 -31.06 -24.45
C LYS A 338 -11.75 -30.70 -23.66
N LEU A 339 -11.85 -29.78 -22.69
CA LEU A 339 -10.71 -29.32 -21.90
C LEU A 339 -9.92 -30.48 -21.28
N SER A 340 -10.63 -31.47 -20.71
CA SER A 340 -10.04 -32.69 -20.13
C SER A 340 -9.33 -33.60 -21.14
N ARG A 341 -9.41 -33.34 -22.42
CA ARG A 341 -8.67 -34.05 -23.48
C ARG A 341 -7.37 -33.35 -23.87
N ASN A 342 -7.07 -32.21 -23.28
CA ASN A 342 -5.77 -31.58 -23.46
C ASN A 342 -4.70 -32.38 -22.70
N THR A 343 -3.64 -32.76 -23.37
CA THR A 343 -2.57 -33.62 -22.80
C THR A 343 -1.34 -32.86 -22.36
N SER A 344 -1.37 -31.54 -22.46
CA SER A 344 -0.27 -30.70 -22.02
C SER A 344 -0.08 -30.78 -20.50
N LYS A 345 1.17 -30.69 -20.04
CA LYS A 345 1.49 -30.72 -18.60
C LYS A 345 0.82 -29.58 -17.87
N PHE A 346 0.85 -28.37 -18.47
CA PHE A 346 0.14 -27.19 -17.99
C PHE A 346 -0.61 -26.53 -19.14
N THR A 347 -1.80 -26.03 -18.83
CA THR A 347 -2.64 -25.27 -19.78
C THR A 347 -3.05 -23.95 -19.18
N LEU A 348 -2.79 -22.85 -19.88
CA LEU A 348 -3.34 -21.55 -19.53
C LEU A 348 -4.71 -21.39 -20.16
N ILE A 349 -5.74 -21.20 -19.35
CA ILE A 349 -7.05 -20.72 -19.79
C ILE A 349 -7.01 -19.19 -19.62
N LEU A 350 -7.07 -18.48 -20.76
CA LEU A 350 -7.00 -17.03 -20.80
C LEU A 350 -8.33 -16.47 -21.28
N PHE A 351 -9.08 -15.82 -20.40
CA PHE A 351 -10.26 -15.05 -20.75
C PHE A 351 -9.86 -13.62 -21.10
N TRP A 352 -10.29 -13.13 -22.28
CA TRP A 352 -9.90 -11.82 -22.79
C TRP A 352 -10.99 -11.21 -23.67
N SER A 353 -10.89 -9.92 -24.01
CA SER A 353 -11.81 -9.23 -24.92
C SER A 353 -11.02 -8.33 -25.89
N VAL A 354 -11.55 -8.12 -27.10
CA VAL A 354 -10.95 -7.24 -28.11
C VAL A 354 -10.95 -5.78 -27.70
N TRP A 355 -11.82 -5.38 -26.78
CA TRP A 355 -11.94 -4.02 -26.26
C TRP A 355 -11.18 -3.78 -24.94
N CYS A 356 -10.51 -4.78 -24.43
CA CYS A 356 -9.74 -4.69 -23.20
C CYS A 356 -8.29 -4.25 -23.49
N PRO A 357 -7.88 -3.01 -23.17
CA PRO A 357 -6.51 -2.55 -23.43
C PRO A 357 -5.43 -3.42 -22.77
N HIS A 358 -5.62 -3.82 -21.51
CA HIS A 358 -4.70 -4.71 -20.79
C HIS A 358 -4.60 -6.10 -21.42
N CYS A 359 -5.69 -6.58 -22.05
CA CYS A 359 -5.64 -7.83 -22.78
C CYS A 359 -4.75 -7.69 -24.02
N ILE A 360 -4.94 -6.62 -24.80
CA ILE A 360 -4.17 -6.37 -26.01
C ILE A 360 -2.67 -6.23 -25.71
N GLU A 361 -2.31 -5.58 -24.62
CA GLU A 361 -0.91 -5.47 -24.15
C GLU A 361 -0.35 -6.82 -23.69
N SER A 362 -1.17 -7.66 -23.06
CA SER A 362 -0.75 -8.96 -22.52
C SER A 362 -0.60 -10.07 -23.56
N LEU A 363 -1.42 -10.05 -24.64
CA LEU A 363 -1.44 -11.12 -25.65
C LEU A 363 -0.07 -11.38 -26.29
N PRO A 364 0.71 -10.39 -26.76
CA PRO A 364 2.04 -10.62 -27.33
C PRO A 364 3.00 -11.25 -26.32
N LEU A 365 2.97 -10.79 -25.07
CA LEU A 365 3.85 -11.30 -23.99
C LEU A 365 3.52 -12.76 -23.66
N ILE A 366 2.24 -13.10 -23.56
CA ILE A 366 1.79 -14.49 -23.35
C ILE A 366 2.17 -15.35 -24.56
N TYR A 367 2.12 -14.81 -25.78
CA TYR A 367 2.48 -15.54 -26.98
C TYR A 367 3.99 -15.86 -27.04
N GLU A 368 4.85 -14.95 -26.61
CA GLU A 368 6.28 -15.22 -26.44
C GLU A 368 6.52 -16.35 -25.44
N ILE A 369 5.81 -16.33 -24.31
CA ILE A 369 5.88 -17.39 -23.30
C ILE A 369 5.39 -18.72 -23.89
N TYR A 370 4.27 -18.71 -24.63
CA TYR A 370 3.76 -19.90 -25.30
C TYR A 370 4.80 -20.50 -26.24
N ARG A 371 5.42 -19.71 -27.09
CA ARG A 371 6.47 -20.19 -28.00
C ARG A 371 7.68 -20.78 -27.27
N GLN A 372 8.04 -20.24 -26.12
CA GLN A 372 9.17 -20.72 -25.32
C GLN A 372 8.90 -22.05 -24.64
N PHE A 373 7.66 -22.31 -24.24
CA PHE A 373 7.31 -23.46 -23.38
C PHE A 373 6.37 -24.49 -24.03
N ASN A 374 5.83 -24.24 -25.22
CA ASN A 374 4.89 -25.14 -25.85
C ASN A 374 5.46 -26.56 -26.04
N GLU A 375 6.65 -26.67 -26.61
CA GLU A 375 7.34 -27.95 -26.78
C GLU A 375 7.73 -28.64 -25.45
N LYS A 376 7.71 -27.90 -24.34
CA LYS A 376 7.99 -28.41 -23.00
C LYS A 376 6.72 -28.82 -22.24
N GLY A 377 5.57 -28.83 -22.93
CA GLY A 377 4.30 -29.25 -22.36
C GLY A 377 3.41 -28.12 -21.83
N PHE A 378 3.58 -26.91 -22.30
CA PHE A 378 2.69 -25.79 -22.01
C PHE A 378 1.76 -25.53 -23.21
N ASP A 379 0.49 -25.25 -22.92
CA ASP A 379 -0.51 -24.92 -23.93
C ASP A 379 -1.38 -23.73 -23.50
N VAL A 380 -2.02 -23.08 -24.45
CA VAL A 380 -2.92 -21.95 -24.21
C VAL A 380 -4.27 -22.21 -24.87
N ILE A 381 -5.33 -22.00 -24.09
CA ILE A 381 -6.71 -21.94 -24.56
C ILE A 381 -7.20 -20.52 -24.30
N ALA A 382 -7.18 -19.70 -25.33
CA ALA A 382 -7.58 -18.31 -25.25
C ALA A 382 -9.08 -18.17 -25.58
N VAL A 383 -9.86 -17.75 -24.58
CA VAL A 383 -11.32 -17.61 -24.67
C VAL A 383 -11.64 -16.13 -24.78
N CYS A 384 -11.92 -15.66 -25.98
CA CYS A 384 -12.40 -14.31 -26.22
C CYS A 384 -13.87 -14.20 -25.81
N ILE A 385 -14.18 -13.29 -24.91
CA ILE A 385 -15.55 -12.99 -24.47
C ILE A 385 -15.97 -11.70 -25.16
N ASP A 386 -16.56 -11.84 -26.35
CA ASP A 386 -16.93 -10.67 -27.14
C ASP A 386 -18.02 -11.04 -28.16
N ASP A 387 -18.86 -10.06 -28.52
CA ASP A 387 -19.86 -10.19 -29.56
C ASP A 387 -19.32 -9.87 -30.97
N GLU A 388 -18.16 -9.21 -31.07
CA GLU A 388 -17.53 -8.73 -32.31
C GLU A 388 -16.65 -9.82 -32.93
N GLU A 389 -17.28 -10.76 -33.68
CA GLU A 389 -16.57 -11.87 -34.31
C GLU A 389 -15.49 -11.44 -35.30
N ASP A 390 -15.74 -10.42 -36.10
CA ASP A 390 -14.80 -9.95 -37.11
C ASP A 390 -13.57 -9.29 -36.49
N ALA A 391 -13.76 -8.48 -35.42
CA ALA A 391 -12.68 -7.88 -34.68
C ALA A 391 -11.79 -8.95 -34.01
N TYR A 392 -12.41 -9.95 -33.38
CA TYR A 392 -11.71 -11.11 -32.80
C TYR A 392 -10.86 -11.86 -33.85
N ARG A 393 -11.47 -12.23 -35.01
CA ARG A 393 -10.76 -12.95 -36.06
C ARG A 393 -9.59 -12.15 -36.62
N ASN A 394 -9.79 -10.85 -36.84
CA ASN A 394 -8.76 -9.96 -37.34
C ASN A 394 -7.59 -9.86 -36.37
N LEU A 395 -7.85 -9.70 -35.07
CA LEU A 395 -6.83 -9.58 -34.07
C LEU A 395 -6.01 -10.86 -33.91
N VAL A 396 -6.65 -12.04 -33.88
CA VAL A 396 -5.98 -13.34 -33.86
C VAL A 396 -5.04 -13.50 -35.06
N ARG A 397 -5.49 -13.14 -36.27
CA ARG A 397 -4.68 -13.22 -37.50
C ARG A 397 -3.53 -12.22 -37.52
N GLN A 398 -3.79 -10.97 -37.20
CA GLN A 398 -2.78 -9.91 -37.17
C GLN A 398 -1.63 -10.20 -36.24
N ASN A 399 -1.91 -10.80 -35.07
CA ASN A 399 -0.91 -11.17 -34.08
C ASN A 399 -0.35 -12.59 -34.25
N GLY A 400 -0.82 -13.34 -35.28
CA GLY A 400 -0.34 -14.69 -35.58
C GLY A 400 -0.54 -15.69 -34.42
N LEU A 401 -1.60 -15.53 -33.61
CA LEU A 401 -1.87 -16.36 -32.45
C LEU A 401 -2.33 -17.76 -32.87
N ASP A 402 -1.41 -18.74 -32.88
CA ASP A 402 -1.63 -20.10 -33.37
C ASP A 402 -2.00 -21.12 -32.28
N TRP A 403 -2.16 -20.67 -31.04
CA TRP A 403 -2.72 -21.49 -29.97
C TRP A 403 -4.23 -21.76 -30.17
N LYS A 404 -4.89 -22.44 -29.19
CA LYS A 404 -6.33 -22.72 -29.29
C LYS A 404 -7.15 -21.47 -28.98
N ASN A 405 -7.59 -20.77 -30.04
CA ASN A 405 -8.44 -19.61 -29.95
C ASN A 405 -9.92 -19.97 -29.98
N ILE A 406 -10.71 -19.44 -29.07
CA ILE A 406 -12.15 -19.67 -28.93
C ILE A 406 -12.84 -18.32 -28.76
N ARG A 407 -14.06 -18.21 -29.26
CA ARG A 407 -14.93 -17.08 -28.95
C ARG A 407 -16.20 -17.57 -28.27
N ILE A 408 -16.56 -16.92 -27.18
CA ILE A 408 -17.84 -17.07 -26.50
C ILE A 408 -18.51 -15.70 -26.51
N PRO A 409 -19.68 -15.52 -27.15
CA PRO A 409 -20.43 -14.28 -27.04
C PRO A 409 -20.67 -13.94 -25.56
N TYR A 410 -20.63 -12.66 -25.22
CA TYR A 410 -20.86 -12.24 -23.84
C TYR A 410 -22.30 -12.55 -23.45
N ASP A 411 -22.45 -13.50 -22.56
CA ASP A 411 -23.73 -13.90 -21.94
C ASP A 411 -23.47 -14.28 -20.50
N THR A 412 -24.05 -13.52 -19.60
CA THR A 412 -23.94 -13.75 -18.15
C THR A 412 -24.55 -15.09 -17.69
N ASN A 413 -25.36 -15.77 -18.53
CA ASN A 413 -25.88 -17.10 -18.27
C ASN A 413 -25.00 -18.22 -18.86
N ASN A 414 -23.95 -17.87 -19.60
CA ASN A 414 -23.04 -18.87 -20.16
C ASN A 414 -22.32 -19.61 -19.03
N LYS A 415 -22.42 -20.95 -19.05
CA LYS A 415 -21.85 -21.80 -17.98
C LYS A 415 -20.34 -21.65 -17.79
N VAL A 416 -19.58 -21.36 -18.86
CA VAL A 416 -18.13 -21.17 -18.77
C VAL A 416 -17.85 -19.86 -18.05
N ILE A 417 -18.52 -18.78 -18.46
CA ILE A 417 -18.39 -17.46 -17.82
C ILE A 417 -18.75 -17.54 -16.34
N LEU A 418 -19.90 -18.15 -16.01
CA LEU A 418 -20.34 -18.32 -14.63
C LEU A 418 -19.40 -19.19 -13.78
N LYS A 419 -18.93 -20.32 -14.32
CA LYS A 419 -18.12 -21.29 -13.57
C LYS A 419 -16.68 -20.82 -13.35
N TYR A 420 -16.16 -19.95 -14.20
CA TYR A 420 -14.87 -19.32 -14.02
C TYR A 420 -14.99 -17.91 -13.40
N ASN A 421 -16.22 -17.51 -13.03
CA ASN A 421 -16.52 -16.19 -12.45
C ASN A 421 -15.84 -15.07 -13.24
N VAL A 422 -16.08 -15.03 -14.58
CA VAL A 422 -15.41 -14.07 -15.45
C VAL A 422 -16.20 -12.76 -15.43
N ASP A 423 -15.83 -11.90 -14.51
CA ASP A 423 -16.37 -10.56 -14.23
C ASP A 423 -15.50 -9.45 -14.79
N GLU A 424 -14.22 -9.77 -15.09
CA GLU A 424 -13.23 -8.86 -15.67
C GLU A 424 -12.32 -9.59 -16.66
N THR A 425 -11.58 -8.83 -17.47
CA THR A 425 -10.56 -9.36 -18.40
C THR A 425 -9.29 -8.50 -18.35
N PRO A 426 -8.06 -9.09 -18.51
CA PRO A 426 -7.81 -10.53 -18.66
C PRO A 426 -7.99 -11.30 -17.36
N LYS A 427 -8.62 -12.49 -17.41
CA LYS A 427 -8.68 -13.43 -16.28
C LYS A 427 -7.99 -14.74 -16.68
N MET A 428 -7.10 -15.23 -15.83
CA MET A 428 -6.19 -16.31 -16.17
C MET A 428 -6.23 -17.45 -15.15
N PHE A 429 -6.25 -18.69 -15.64
CA PHE A 429 -6.15 -19.90 -14.81
C PHE A 429 -5.12 -20.83 -15.42
N LEU A 430 -4.13 -21.21 -14.65
CA LEU A 430 -3.18 -22.23 -15.02
C LEU A 430 -3.61 -23.56 -14.42
N ILE A 431 -3.80 -24.58 -15.26
CA ILE A 431 -4.27 -25.90 -14.84
C ILE A 431 -3.26 -27.00 -15.20
N ASP A 432 -3.23 -28.07 -14.43
CA ASP A 432 -2.48 -29.28 -14.77
C ASP A 432 -3.29 -30.21 -15.69
N SER A 433 -2.66 -31.32 -16.11
CA SER A 433 -3.28 -32.35 -16.96
C SER A 433 -4.47 -33.08 -16.31
N MET A 434 -4.64 -32.93 -14.99
CA MET A 434 -5.77 -33.49 -14.22
C MET A 434 -6.86 -32.45 -13.96
N LEU A 435 -6.78 -31.26 -14.61
CA LEU A 435 -7.66 -30.13 -14.40
C LEU A 435 -7.58 -29.50 -13.00
N ASN A 436 -6.55 -29.74 -12.20
CA ASN A 436 -6.40 -28.97 -10.99
C ASN A 436 -5.91 -27.55 -11.37
N ILE A 437 -6.53 -26.53 -10.81
CA ILE A 437 -5.99 -25.17 -10.88
C ILE A 437 -4.70 -25.16 -10.06
N VAL A 438 -3.59 -24.84 -10.69
CA VAL A 438 -2.27 -24.80 -10.04
C VAL A 438 -1.79 -23.40 -9.79
N SER A 439 -2.31 -22.41 -10.53
CA SER A 439 -2.03 -21.00 -10.35
C SER A 439 -3.14 -20.14 -10.94
N ARG A 440 -3.27 -18.91 -10.43
CA ARG A 440 -4.16 -17.86 -10.95
C ARG A 440 -3.33 -16.61 -11.27
N PRO A 441 -2.58 -16.64 -12.37
CA PRO A 441 -1.74 -15.51 -12.75
C PRO A 441 -2.59 -14.26 -13.03
N SER A 442 -2.17 -13.10 -12.53
CA SER A 442 -2.78 -11.81 -12.87
C SER A 442 -2.00 -11.05 -13.94
N THR A 443 -0.77 -11.50 -14.27
CA THR A 443 0.10 -10.89 -15.28
C THR A 443 0.84 -11.96 -16.10
N PRO A 444 1.31 -11.63 -17.32
CA PRO A 444 2.17 -12.53 -18.09
C PRO A 444 3.45 -12.93 -17.33
N SER A 445 4.02 -12.03 -16.52
CA SER A 445 5.20 -12.32 -15.71
C SER A 445 4.95 -13.46 -14.72
N HIS A 446 3.78 -13.50 -14.07
CA HIS A 446 3.42 -14.59 -13.16
C HIS A 446 3.34 -15.95 -13.89
N VAL A 447 2.81 -15.97 -15.12
CA VAL A 447 2.81 -17.19 -15.97
C VAL A 447 4.24 -17.64 -16.23
N ASN A 448 5.10 -16.72 -16.67
CA ASN A 448 6.49 -17.02 -16.97
C ASN A 448 7.25 -17.57 -15.76
N VAL A 449 7.16 -16.91 -14.61
CA VAL A 449 7.83 -17.36 -13.37
C VAL A 449 7.34 -18.75 -12.97
N PHE A 450 6.04 -19.02 -13.05
CA PHE A 450 5.50 -20.34 -12.75
C PHE A 450 6.09 -21.42 -13.68
N LEU A 451 6.10 -21.17 -14.98
CA LEU A 451 6.59 -22.14 -15.97
C LEU A 451 8.10 -22.35 -15.86
N GLN A 452 8.87 -21.29 -15.62
CA GLN A 452 10.32 -21.42 -15.37
C GLN A 452 10.61 -22.32 -14.18
N LYS A 453 9.87 -22.18 -13.08
CA LYS A 453 10.03 -23.01 -11.87
C LYS A 453 9.62 -24.46 -12.10
N ASN A 454 8.60 -24.73 -12.92
CA ASN A 454 7.98 -26.06 -13.01
C ASN A 454 8.35 -26.85 -14.27
N LEU A 455 8.82 -26.19 -15.34
CA LEU A 455 9.23 -26.82 -16.60
C LEU A 455 10.73 -26.82 -16.84
N ASN A 456 11.52 -25.90 -16.25
CA ASN A 456 12.97 -25.89 -16.42
C ASN A 456 13.71 -26.72 -15.35
N LEU A 457 13.07 -27.12 -14.24
CA LEU A 457 13.70 -27.96 -13.20
C LEU A 457 13.95 -29.41 -13.65
N GLU A 458 13.32 -29.88 -14.72
CA GLU A 458 13.53 -31.26 -15.22
C GLU A 458 14.79 -31.45 -16.06
N THR A 459 15.33 -30.38 -16.63
CA THR A 459 16.61 -30.46 -17.39
C THR A 459 17.83 -30.72 -16.50
N ASN A 460 17.74 -30.42 -15.20
CA ASN A 460 18.85 -30.65 -14.24
C ASN A 460 18.76 -32.02 -13.50
N LYS A 461 17.71 -32.82 -13.70
CA LYS A 461 17.59 -34.15 -13.07
C LYS A 461 17.98 -35.32 -13.96
N THR A 462 18.29 -35.07 -15.23
CA THR A 462 18.70 -36.13 -16.19
C THR A 462 20.21 -36.15 -16.48
N GLU A 463 21.00 -35.31 -15.78
CA GLU A 463 22.47 -35.28 -15.92
C GLU A 463 23.22 -35.68 -14.64
N ASN A 464 22.66 -36.54 -13.77
CA ASN A 464 23.38 -37.18 -12.67
C ASN A 464 23.24 -38.68 -12.72
#